data_d90f7651fcba2d650f98cf0299b70714
#
_entry.id   d90f7651fcba2d650f98cf0299b70714
#
_cell.length_a   1.000
_cell.length_b   1.000
_cell.length_c   1.000
_cell.angle_alpha   90.00
_cell.angle_beta   90.00
_cell.angle_gamma   90.00
#
_symmetry.space_group_name_H-M   'P 1'
#
loop_
_entity.id
_entity.type
_entity.pdbx_description
1 polymer ?
#
loop_
_entity_poly.entity_id
_entity_poly.type
_entity_poly.pdbx_seq_one_letter_code
_entity_poly.pdbx_strand_id
1 'polypeptide(L)'
;TLVASRSFVLNSAFRPTYNMAANLIRSTSQVQARHLLNLSFAQFQSGKDVVEIQARIQRRSKERDRLMLQAESPFGDIEEYRTRQSKTIPKSEIDESLNQLRPGDVIEAGSLSHVERMVVLTVAQRGDGTKITALSRSRMVQNFSARDFAQQVVPLGYIKLPSPFAPTNNKFLKEASSRLSTAKIKQASRIKQNKRPQQEDHPVADDPDLKFRLIAAESAARIDRELGQLEKRVSTSTQSVSNKFDELIQLLGEYGFVDDWSLTRRGQMLSHIFHESDLLIANCVSDGVFDGLSAANMAALASIFVFQARGGEEATSHFPNNEMKVRWKSATKISQRLATSETNHGLVVHRGPEAGFMGAALDWVNGTPLVDVLEEDELTAGDFVRTIKQLIDLLRQLSVVLYEESDRAAASTAAELCFR
;
A
#
# COMPACT_ATOMS: atom_id res chain seq x y z
N THR A 1 -38.72 -3.53 -8.55
CA THR A 1 -38.19 -2.94 -7.29
C THR A 1 -36.75 -3.36 -6.95
N LEU A 2 -36.06 -4.13 -7.81
CA LEU A 2 -34.68 -4.58 -7.64
C LEU A 2 -33.67 -3.67 -8.35
N VAL A 3 -34.09 -2.64 -9.06
CA VAL A 3 -33.21 -1.76 -9.87
C VAL A 3 -32.65 -0.57 -9.08
N ALA A 4 -33.08 -0.39 -7.83
CA ALA A 4 -32.60 0.70 -6.95
C ALA A 4 -31.66 0.26 -5.83
N SER A 5 -31.16 -0.97 -5.83
CA SER A 5 -30.12 -1.38 -4.90
C SER A 5 -28.78 -0.81 -5.35
N ARG A 6 -28.09 -0.14 -4.42
CA ARG A 6 -26.75 0.41 -4.56
C ARG A 6 -25.88 -0.52 -5.40
N SER A 7 -25.27 0.01 -6.46
CA SER A 7 -24.32 -0.73 -7.28
C SER A 7 -23.31 -1.43 -6.36
N PHE A 8 -23.26 -2.75 -6.39
CA PHE A 8 -22.24 -3.52 -5.73
C PHE A 8 -20.87 -3.05 -6.26
N VAL A 9 -20.02 -2.60 -5.37
CA VAL A 9 -18.63 -2.34 -5.71
C VAL A 9 -17.96 -3.71 -5.89
N LEU A 10 -17.87 -4.16 -7.13
CA LEU A 10 -17.09 -5.35 -7.47
C LEU A 10 -15.60 -4.98 -7.37
N ASN A 11 -14.95 -5.42 -6.31
CA ASN A 11 -13.50 -5.34 -6.21
C ASN A 11 -12.91 -6.54 -6.95
N SER A 12 -12.17 -6.30 -8.04
CA SER A 12 -11.43 -7.36 -8.71
C SER A 12 -10.26 -7.79 -7.84
N ALA A 13 -10.24 -9.08 -7.49
CA ALA A 13 -9.07 -9.73 -6.90
C ALA A 13 -8.07 -10.19 -7.99
N PHE A 14 -8.25 -9.75 -9.23
CA PHE A 14 -7.36 -10.15 -10.33
C PHE A 14 -5.92 -9.73 -10.02
N ARG A 15 -5.06 -10.73 -10.00
CA ARG A 15 -3.60 -10.57 -9.90
C ARG A 15 -2.97 -11.34 -11.05
N PRO A 16 -2.05 -10.74 -11.81
CA PRO A 16 -1.29 -11.50 -12.78
C PRO A 16 -0.54 -12.64 -12.06
N THR A 17 -0.70 -13.88 -12.53
CA THR A 17 0.06 -15.04 -12.05
C THR A 17 1.24 -15.29 -12.99
N TYR A 18 2.23 -16.04 -12.53
CA TYR A 18 3.38 -16.40 -13.36
C TYR A 18 2.97 -17.31 -14.52
N ASN A 19 2.05 -18.25 -14.29
CA ASN A 19 1.45 -19.06 -15.34
C ASN A 19 0.75 -18.20 -16.41
N MET A 20 -0.03 -17.20 -16.00
CA MET A 20 -0.67 -16.28 -16.96
C MET A 20 0.38 -15.52 -17.77
N ALA A 21 1.44 -15.02 -17.15
CA ALA A 21 2.52 -14.33 -17.84
C ALA A 21 3.21 -15.25 -18.85
N ALA A 22 3.53 -16.48 -18.45
CA ALA A 22 4.07 -17.51 -19.37
C ALA A 22 3.14 -17.78 -20.56
N ASN A 23 1.83 -17.91 -20.32
CA ASN A 23 0.87 -18.15 -21.39
C ASN A 23 0.70 -16.95 -22.34
N LEU A 24 0.78 -15.70 -21.83
CA LEU A 24 0.78 -14.51 -22.67
C LEU A 24 2.03 -14.44 -23.54
N ILE A 25 3.22 -14.71 -23.00
CA ILE A 25 4.46 -14.76 -23.77
C ILE A 25 4.37 -15.82 -24.87
N ARG A 26 3.81 -17.01 -24.55
CA ARG A 26 3.67 -18.11 -25.51
C ARG A 26 2.74 -17.76 -26.68
N SER A 27 1.68 -16.98 -26.43
CA SER A 27 0.58 -16.80 -27.39
C SER A 27 0.54 -15.43 -28.07
N THR A 28 1.27 -14.43 -27.56
CA THR A 28 1.15 -13.06 -28.05
C THR A 28 2.50 -12.34 -28.11
N SER A 29 2.59 -11.27 -28.89
CA SER A 29 3.73 -10.36 -28.84
C SER A 29 3.69 -9.48 -27.57
N GLN A 30 4.83 -8.92 -27.16
CA GLN A 30 4.94 -8.05 -25.99
C GLN A 30 3.95 -6.87 -26.05
N VAL A 31 3.80 -6.25 -27.22
CA VAL A 31 2.87 -5.14 -27.43
C VAL A 31 1.42 -5.57 -27.25
N GLN A 32 1.07 -6.74 -27.79
CA GLN A 32 -0.28 -7.30 -27.65
C GLN A 32 -0.59 -7.71 -26.21
N ALA A 33 0.36 -8.33 -25.51
CA ALA A 33 0.20 -8.69 -24.09
C ALA A 33 -0.08 -7.46 -23.22
N ARG A 34 0.70 -6.39 -23.39
CA ARG A 34 0.46 -5.11 -22.68
C ARG A 34 -0.89 -4.50 -23.05
N HIS A 35 -1.29 -4.59 -24.30
CA HIS A 35 -2.62 -4.11 -24.73
C HIS A 35 -3.74 -4.90 -24.06
N LEU A 36 -3.66 -6.23 -24.01
CA LEU A 36 -4.64 -7.10 -23.34
C LEU A 36 -4.73 -6.83 -21.83
N LEU A 37 -3.60 -6.61 -21.18
CA LEU A 37 -3.56 -6.24 -19.76
C LEU A 37 -4.23 -4.89 -19.49
N ASN A 38 -4.01 -3.91 -20.37
CA ASN A 38 -4.64 -2.59 -20.30
C ASN A 38 -6.16 -2.64 -20.52
N LEU A 39 -6.65 -3.63 -21.27
CA LEU A 39 -8.07 -3.90 -21.47
C LEU A 39 -8.68 -4.77 -20.35
N SER A 40 -7.86 -5.26 -19.41
CA SER A 40 -8.33 -6.15 -18.36
C SER A 40 -9.30 -5.46 -17.40
N PHE A 41 -10.15 -6.25 -16.75
CA PHE A 41 -11.10 -5.75 -15.75
C PHE A 41 -10.42 -5.08 -14.56
N ALA A 42 -9.20 -5.51 -14.20
CA ALA A 42 -8.39 -4.86 -13.17
C ALA A 42 -7.98 -3.43 -13.57
N GLN A 43 -7.60 -3.24 -14.83
CA GLN A 43 -7.32 -1.91 -15.38
C GLN A 43 -8.60 -1.08 -15.49
N PHE A 44 -9.73 -1.70 -15.85
CA PHE A 44 -11.03 -1.01 -15.86
C PHE A 44 -11.46 -0.52 -14.47
N GLN A 45 -11.21 -1.29 -13.41
CA GLN A 45 -11.50 -0.86 -12.03
C GLN A 45 -10.55 0.25 -11.56
N SER A 46 -9.25 0.12 -11.84
CA SER A 46 -8.31 1.22 -11.63
C SER A 46 -8.71 2.45 -12.44
N GLY A 47 -9.22 2.25 -13.65
CA GLY A 47 -9.75 3.30 -14.52
C GLY A 47 -11.01 3.97 -13.96
N LYS A 48 -11.87 3.26 -13.23
CA LYS A 48 -13.08 3.84 -12.62
C LYS A 48 -12.74 4.79 -11.49
N ASP A 49 -11.81 4.42 -10.61
CA ASP A 49 -11.26 5.32 -9.60
C ASP A 49 -10.53 6.51 -10.26
N VAL A 50 -9.81 6.26 -11.35
CA VAL A 50 -9.14 7.30 -12.14
C VAL A 50 -10.15 8.25 -12.77
N VAL A 51 -11.27 7.76 -13.31
CA VAL A 51 -12.33 8.61 -13.89
C VAL A 51 -12.97 9.51 -12.82
N GLU A 52 -13.25 8.98 -11.62
CA GLU A 52 -13.74 9.79 -10.50
C GLU A 52 -12.72 10.85 -10.07
N ILE A 53 -11.45 10.47 -9.96
CA ILE A 53 -10.37 11.40 -9.64
C ILE A 53 -10.22 12.44 -10.76
N GLN A 54 -10.25 12.05 -12.03
CA GLN A 54 -10.20 12.98 -13.16
C GLN A 54 -11.38 13.95 -13.19
N ALA A 55 -12.61 13.48 -12.90
CA ALA A 55 -13.77 14.34 -12.77
C ALA A 55 -13.63 15.33 -11.60
N ARG A 56 -12.98 14.91 -10.51
CA ARG A 56 -12.62 15.79 -9.39
C ARG A 56 -11.56 16.80 -9.80
N ILE A 57 -10.51 16.38 -10.50
CA ILE A 57 -9.46 17.26 -11.05
C ILE A 57 -10.10 18.34 -11.92
N GLN A 58 -10.98 17.97 -12.87
CA GLN A 58 -11.65 18.95 -13.74
C GLN A 58 -12.49 19.98 -12.96
N ARG A 59 -13.24 19.53 -11.95
CA ARG A 59 -14.04 20.45 -11.11
C ARG A 59 -13.16 21.40 -10.32
N ARG A 60 -12.09 20.87 -9.70
CA ARG A 60 -11.14 21.69 -8.92
C ARG A 60 -10.30 22.62 -9.79
N SER A 61 -9.93 22.20 -11.00
CA SER A 61 -9.24 23.08 -11.97
C SER A 61 -10.10 24.30 -12.33
N LYS A 62 -11.38 24.08 -12.65
CA LYS A 62 -12.31 25.21 -12.92
C LYS A 62 -12.46 26.15 -11.71
N GLU A 63 -12.50 25.61 -10.51
CA GLU A 63 -12.56 26.40 -9.28
C GLU A 63 -11.28 27.21 -9.08
N ARG A 64 -10.11 26.57 -9.29
CA ARG A 64 -8.81 27.26 -9.28
C ARG A 64 -8.75 28.41 -10.28
N ASP A 65 -9.14 28.16 -11.54
CA ASP A 65 -9.11 29.16 -12.61
C ASP A 65 -10.01 30.36 -12.27
N ARG A 66 -11.19 30.12 -11.69
CA ARG A 66 -12.06 31.17 -11.18
C ARG A 66 -11.42 31.99 -10.06
N LEU A 67 -10.74 31.33 -9.13
CA LEU A 67 -10.05 32.03 -8.03
C LEU A 67 -8.84 32.80 -8.54
N MET A 68 -8.12 32.29 -9.54
CA MET A 68 -7.02 33.01 -10.18
C MET A 68 -7.52 34.30 -10.86
N LEU A 69 -8.63 34.26 -11.59
CA LEU A 69 -9.27 35.47 -12.13
C LEU A 69 -9.67 36.48 -11.03
N GLN A 70 -10.14 35.98 -9.88
CA GLN A 70 -10.47 36.84 -8.74
C GLN A 70 -9.20 37.44 -8.05
N ALA A 71 -8.07 36.75 -8.20
CA ALA A 71 -6.78 37.20 -7.67
C ALA A 71 -6.08 38.19 -8.60
N GLU A 72 -6.48 38.34 -9.86
CA GLU A 72 -5.90 39.33 -10.77
C GLU A 72 -6.08 40.77 -10.24
N SER A 73 -5.00 41.53 -10.21
CA SER A 73 -5.03 42.92 -9.81
C SER A 73 -4.61 43.83 -10.98
N PRO A 74 -5.33 44.92 -11.24
CA PRO A 74 -4.91 45.92 -12.24
C PRO A 74 -3.63 46.68 -11.84
N PHE A 75 -3.19 46.55 -10.59
CA PHE A 75 -2.00 47.21 -10.05
C PHE A 75 -0.73 46.35 -10.16
N GLY A 76 -0.82 45.07 -10.60
CA GLY A 76 0.34 44.22 -10.77
C GLY A 76 0.13 42.75 -10.34
N ASP A 77 1.21 41.97 -10.31
CA ASP A 77 1.17 40.56 -9.99
C ASP A 77 1.06 40.28 -8.47
N ILE A 78 -0.06 39.74 -8.05
CA ILE A 78 -0.35 39.31 -6.67
C ILE A 78 0.58 38.21 -6.20
N GLU A 79 0.98 37.29 -7.08
CA GLU A 79 1.83 36.16 -6.71
C GLU A 79 3.29 36.64 -6.50
N GLU A 80 3.75 37.58 -7.32
CA GLU A 80 5.04 38.23 -7.11
C GLU A 80 5.07 38.98 -5.78
N TYR A 81 4.02 39.77 -5.49
CA TYR A 81 3.86 40.48 -4.22
C TYR A 81 3.89 39.50 -3.02
N ARG A 82 3.16 38.41 -3.10
CA ARG A 82 3.11 37.37 -2.08
C ARG A 82 4.46 36.69 -1.87
N THR A 83 5.16 36.38 -2.97
CA THR A 83 6.47 35.75 -2.94
C THR A 83 7.53 36.68 -2.33
N ARG A 84 7.48 37.97 -2.62
CA ARG A 84 8.36 38.98 -2.00
C ARG A 84 8.11 39.09 -0.49
N GLN A 85 6.84 39.06 -0.06
CA GLN A 85 6.50 39.03 1.36
C GLN A 85 6.98 37.76 2.08
N SER A 86 6.95 36.59 1.41
CA SER A 86 7.38 35.33 2.00
C SER A 86 8.90 35.13 2.07
N LYS A 87 9.68 35.87 1.27
CA LYS A 87 11.14 35.78 1.24
C LYS A 87 11.85 36.49 2.43
N THR A 88 11.11 37.08 3.37
CA THR A 88 11.69 38.01 4.36
C THR A 88 12.25 37.30 5.60
N ILE A 89 11.95 36.02 5.90
CA ILE A 89 12.51 35.31 7.06
C ILE A 89 12.90 33.90 6.67
N PRO A 90 14.15 33.46 6.96
CA PRO A 90 14.57 32.06 6.74
C PRO A 90 13.71 31.10 7.54
N LYS A 91 13.31 29.99 6.93
CA LYS A 91 12.51 28.95 7.62
C LYS A 91 13.19 28.38 8.86
N SER A 92 14.50 28.39 8.92
CA SER A 92 15.30 28.03 10.09
C SER A 92 15.01 28.92 11.30
N GLU A 93 14.84 30.22 11.09
CA GLU A 93 14.53 31.17 12.18
C GLU A 93 13.09 30.99 12.70
N ILE A 94 12.15 30.66 11.79
CA ILE A 94 10.79 30.34 12.19
C ILE A 94 10.79 29.03 12.99
N ASP A 95 11.52 28.01 12.54
CA ASP A 95 11.65 26.72 13.22
C ASP A 95 12.25 26.87 14.62
N GLU A 96 13.28 27.70 14.75
CA GLU A 96 13.89 28.02 16.04
C GLU A 96 12.88 28.72 16.98
N SER A 97 12.07 29.63 16.44
CA SER A 97 11.03 30.30 17.24
C SER A 97 9.95 29.32 17.73
N LEU A 98 9.59 28.32 16.93
CA LEU A 98 8.67 27.24 17.32
C LEU A 98 9.27 26.34 18.40
N ASN A 99 10.57 26.08 18.33
CA ASN A 99 11.29 25.24 19.30
C ASN A 99 11.40 25.91 20.69
N GLN A 100 11.31 27.24 20.75
CA GLN A 100 11.32 28.00 21.99
C GLN A 100 9.96 28.01 22.72
N LEU A 101 8.88 27.61 22.04
CA LEU A 101 7.54 27.57 22.64
C LEU A 101 7.43 26.43 23.68
N ARG A 102 6.52 26.63 24.64
CA ARG A 102 6.26 25.67 25.73
C ARG A 102 4.76 25.30 25.77
N PRO A 103 4.41 24.12 26.24
CA PRO A 103 3.01 23.79 26.52
C PRO A 103 2.38 24.82 27.47
N GLY A 104 1.26 25.39 27.04
CA GLY A 104 0.57 26.49 27.73
C GLY A 104 0.80 27.88 27.12
N ASP A 105 1.77 28.05 26.23
CA ASP A 105 1.94 29.30 25.50
C ASP A 105 0.75 29.55 24.57
N VAL A 106 0.33 30.80 24.49
CA VAL A 106 -0.74 31.22 23.59
C VAL A 106 -0.13 31.94 22.40
N ILE A 107 -0.47 31.49 21.22
CA ILE A 107 0.03 32.01 19.95
C ILE A 107 -1.15 32.42 19.06
N GLU A 108 -0.87 33.23 18.04
CA GLU A 108 -1.77 33.40 16.91
C GLU A 108 -1.33 32.46 15.79
N ALA A 109 -2.26 31.59 15.36
CA ALA A 109 -2.05 30.64 14.28
C ALA A 109 -3.31 30.54 13.42
N GLY A 110 -3.14 30.17 12.15
CA GLY A 110 -4.23 30.04 11.20
C GLY A 110 -3.82 30.50 9.80
N SER A 111 -4.78 30.49 8.86
CA SER A 111 -4.56 31.02 7.51
C SER A 111 -4.71 32.54 7.46
N LEU A 112 -4.29 33.19 6.37
CA LEU A 112 -4.47 34.64 6.14
C LEU A 112 -5.94 35.08 6.26
N SER A 113 -6.87 34.17 6.00
CA SER A 113 -8.32 34.42 6.10
C SER A 113 -8.90 34.24 7.49
N HIS A 114 -8.23 33.50 8.37
CA HIS A 114 -8.73 33.18 9.70
C HIS A 114 -7.60 32.89 10.68
N VAL A 115 -7.08 33.94 11.31
CA VAL A 115 -6.09 33.85 12.38
C VAL A 115 -6.83 33.83 13.70
N GLU A 116 -6.60 32.79 14.51
CA GLU A 116 -7.19 32.70 15.85
C GLU A 116 -6.13 32.44 16.93
N ARG A 117 -6.50 32.77 18.16
CA ARG A 117 -5.62 32.49 19.32
C ARG A 117 -5.75 31.05 19.72
N MET A 118 -4.61 30.38 19.78
CA MET A 118 -4.49 28.97 20.10
C MET A 118 -3.51 28.76 21.27
N VAL A 119 -3.77 27.76 22.10
CA VAL A 119 -2.81 27.36 23.15
C VAL A 119 -1.98 26.17 22.67
N VAL A 120 -0.68 26.27 22.82
CA VAL A 120 0.26 25.18 22.51
C VAL A 120 0.07 24.04 23.51
N LEU A 121 -0.20 22.85 23.00
CA LEU A 121 -0.31 21.64 23.82
C LEU A 121 1.02 20.88 23.85
N THR A 122 1.66 20.68 22.70
CA THR A 122 2.94 19.98 22.61
C THR A 122 3.86 20.65 21.61
N VAL A 123 5.16 20.54 21.87
CA VAL A 123 6.25 20.91 20.94
C VAL A 123 7.10 19.67 20.75
N ALA A 124 7.31 19.24 19.52
CA ALA A 124 8.07 18.04 19.19
C ALA A 124 9.08 18.37 18.07
N GLN A 125 10.35 18.10 18.32
CA GLN A 125 11.40 18.19 17.32
C GLN A 125 11.46 16.87 16.54
N ARG A 126 11.41 16.94 15.22
CA ARG A 126 11.50 15.79 14.30
C ARG A 126 12.60 16.04 13.28
N GLY A 127 12.99 15.01 12.53
CA GLY A 127 14.04 15.13 11.51
C GLY A 127 13.73 16.12 10.38
N ASP A 128 12.46 16.50 10.20
CA ASP A 128 11.97 17.49 9.21
C ASP A 128 11.66 18.88 9.83
N GLY A 129 12.04 19.12 11.10
CA GLY A 129 11.86 20.37 11.84
C GLY A 129 10.93 20.25 13.04
N THR A 130 10.67 21.39 13.68
CA THR A 130 9.80 21.49 14.87
C THR A 130 8.34 21.45 14.49
N LYS A 131 7.55 20.58 15.14
CA LYS A 131 6.09 20.50 15.02
C LYS A 131 5.44 20.86 16.34
N ILE A 132 4.45 21.75 16.30
CA ILE A 132 3.64 22.11 17.45
C ILE A 132 2.21 21.62 17.25
N THR A 133 1.59 21.15 18.33
CA THR A 133 0.16 20.88 18.38
C THR A 133 -0.50 21.96 19.20
N ALA A 134 -1.50 22.64 18.64
CA ALA A 134 -2.18 23.75 19.31
C ALA A 134 -3.70 23.53 19.32
N LEU A 135 -4.37 24.08 20.36
CA LEU A 135 -5.82 23.96 20.58
C LEU A 135 -6.46 25.34 20.44
N SER A 136 -7.49 25.41 19.61
CA SER A 136 -8.29 26.61 19.40
C SER A 136 -9.38 26.81 20.47
N ARG A 137 -10.01 27.98 20.49
CA ARG A 137 -11.20 28.24 21.32
C ARG A 137 -12.39 27.37 20.95
N SER A 138 -12.50 27.00 19.69
CA SER A 138 -13.54 26.10 19.16
C SER A 138 -13.26 24.61 19.48
N ARG A 139 -12.21 24.30 20.24
CA ARG A 139 -11.76 22.94 20.63
C ARG A 139 -11.19 22.14 19.46
N MET A 140 -10.79 22.80 18.38
CA MET A 140 -10.06 22.16 17.29
C MET A 140 -8.58 22.03 17.65
N VAL A 141 -8.04 20.83 17.54
CA VAL A 141 -6.62 20.55 17.70
C VAL A 141 -5.98 20.54 16.30
N GLN A 142 -4.94 21.34 16.10
CA GLN A 142 -4.26 21.44 14.82
C GLN A 142 -2.74 21.33 15.02
N ASN A 143 -2.06 20.79 14.01
CA ASN A 143 -0.62 20.67 13.97
C ASN A 143 -0.04 21.72 13.02
N PHE A 144 1.02 22.38 13.47
CA PHE A 144 1.73 23.40 12.70
C PHE A 144 3.23 23.10 12.66
N SER A 145 3.86 23.58 11.60
CA SER A 145 5.31 23.54 11.35
C SER A 145 5.79 24.92 10.87
N ALA A 146 7.08 25.11 10.69
CA ALA A 146 7.63 26.36 10.17
C ALA A 146 7.06 26.78 8.80
N ARG A 147 6.45 25.84 8.06
CA ARG A 147 5.85 26.15 6.74
C ARG A 147 4.50 26.86 6.85
N ASP A 148 3.87 26.77 8.02
CA ASP A 148 2.53 27.30 8.26
C ASP A 148 2.57 28.76 8.77
N PHE A 149 3.77 29.29 9.01
CA PHE A 149 3.98 30.67 9.50
C PHE A 149 4.78 31.49 8.50
N ALA A 150 4.35 32.76 8.32
CA ALA A 150 5.05 33.72 7.47
C ALA A 150 6.15 34.48 8.22
N GLN A 151 6.17 34.41 9.55
CA GLN A 151 7.12 35.13 10.43
C GLN A 151 7.37 34.34 11.72
N GLN A 152 8.39 34.73 12.47
CA GLN A 152 8.70 34.11 13.77
C GLN A 152 7.49 34.16 14.69
N VAL A 153 7.26 33.06 15.40
CA VAL A 153 6.13 32.87 16.32
C VAL A 153 6.55 33.31 17.71
N VAL A 154 5.85 34.30 18.23
CA VAL A 154 6.10 34.85 19.57
C VAL A 154 4.89 34.54 20.46
N PRO A 155 5.06 33.99 21.68
CA PRO A 155 3.96 33.78 22.58
C PRO A 155 3.32 35.09 23.01
N LEU A 156 2.00 35.19 22.88
CA LEU A 156 1.21 36.34 23.33
C LEU A 156 1.02 36.33 24.85
N GLY A 157 1.17 35.20 25.47
CA GLY A 157 1.02 34.99 26.90
C GLY A 157 1.01 33.51 27.23
N TYR A 158 0.72 33.19 28.47
CA TYR A 158 0.73 31.82 29.00
C TYR A 158 -0.56 31.50 29.75
N ILE A 159 -1.07 30.29 29.58
CA ILE A 159 -2.15 29.73 30.40
C ILE A 159 -1.71 28.41 31.04
N LYS A 160 -2.06 28.19 32.29
CA LYS A 160 -1.79 26.92 32.94
C LYS A 160 -2.73 25.84 32.38
N LEU A 161 -2.17 24.83 31.75
CA LEU A 161 -2.93 23.69 31.26
C LEU A 161 -3.57 22.86 32.38
N PRO A 162 -4.68 22.17 32.12
CA PRO A 162 -5.29 21.25 33.12
C PRO A 162 -4.33 20.12 33.52
N SER A 163 -4.51 19.60 34.76
CA SER A 163 -3.78 18.47 35.28
C SER A 163 -4.77 17.34 35.63
N PRO A 164 -4.46 16.06 35.34
CA PRO A 164 -3.26 15.58 34.62
C PRO A 164 -3.22 15.95 33.14
N PHE A 165 -2.02 16.06 32.57
CA PHE A 165 -1.85 16.41 31.17
C PHE A 165 -2.29 15.26 30.27
N ALA A 166 -3.39 15.45 29.54
CA ALA A 166 -4.00 14.44 28.69
C ALA A 166 -4.56 15.07 27.38
N PRO A 167 -3.71 15.48 26.42
CA PRO A 167 -4.09 16.27 25.26
C PRO A 167 -5.04 15.56 24.27
N THR A 168 -5.29 14.27 24.43
CA THR A 168 -6.27 13.48 23.67
C THR A 168 -7.63 13.34 24.37
N ASN A 169 -7.73 13.75 25.64
CA ASN A 169 -8.94 13.59 26.42
C ASN A 169 -9.90 14.79 26.23
N ASN A 170 -11.15 14.53 25.90
CA ASN A 170 -12.17 15.55 25.68
C ASN A 170 -12.43 16.46 26.89
N LYS A 171 -12.31 15.95 28.12
CA LYS A 171 -12.45 16.78 29.36
C LYS A 171 -11.29 17.77 29.47
N PHE A 172 -10.07 17.30 29.21
CA PHE A 172 -8.87 18.15 29.18
C PHE A 172 -8.99 19.25 28.12
N LEU A 173 -9.39 18.90 26.88
CA LEU A 173 -9.54 19.86 25.78
C LEU A 173 -10.62 20.89 26.07
N LYS A 174 -11.76 20.49 26.67
CA LYS A 174 -12.84 21.38 27.09
C LYS A 174 -12.36 22.39 28.15
N GLU A 175 -11.62 21.92 29.14
CA GLU A 175 -11.11 22.77 30.21
C GLU A 175 -10.00 23.71 29.71
N ALA A 176 -9.06 23.21 28.89
CA ALA A 176 -8.01 24.03 28.29
C ALA A 176 -8.57 25.14 27.39
N SER A 177 -9.58 24.82 26.55
CA SER A 177 -10.26 25.81 25.69
C SER A 177 -11.05 26.85 26.51
N SER A 178 -11.67 26.44 27.63
CA SER A 178 -12.33 27.37 28.55
C SER A 178 -11.35 28.32 29.20
N ARG A 179 -10.18 27.81 29.67
CA ARG A 179 -9.12 28.64 30.22
C ARG A 179 -8.56 29.62 29.19
N LEU A 180 -8.39 29.19 27.93
CA LEU A 180 -7.97 30.04 26.82
C LEU A 180 -9.00 31.17 26.55
N SER A 181 -10.29 30.86 26.66
CA SER A 181 -11.38 31.84 26.41
C SER A 181 -11.48 32.88 27.51
N THR A 182 -11.21 32.50 28.77
CA THR A 182 -11.30 33.39 29.94
C THR A 182 -10.01 34.13 30.26
N ALA A 183 -8.90 33.70 29.67
CA ALA A 183 -7.59 34.32 29.90
C ALA A 183 -7.59 35.76 29.42
N LYS A 184 -7.38 36.71 30.34
CA LYS A 184 -7.06 38.08 30.02
C LYS A 184 -5.61 38.17 29.53
N ILE A 185 -5.39 37.71 28.30
CA ILE A 185 -4.08 37.87 27.66
C ILE A 185 -3.95 39.35 27.32
N LYS A 186 -3.06 40.03 28.03
CA LYS A 186 -2.68 41.40 27.67
C LYS A 186 -2.23 41.32 26.21
N GLN A 187 -2.82 42.17 25.34
CA GLN A 187 -2.26 42.34 23.99
C GLN A 187 -0.77 42.56 24.21
N ALA A 188 0.06 41.66 23.68
CA ALA A 188 1.50 41.87 23.70
C ALA A 188 1.70 43.27 23.14
N SER A 189 2.27 44.18 23.98
CA SER A 189 2.71 45.48 23.50
C SER A 189 3.46 45.16 22.24
N ARG A 190 3.00 45.71 21.10
CA ARG A 190 3.59 45.52 19.78
C ARG A 190 5.08 45.45 19.97
N ILE A 191 5.64 44.25 19.90
CA ILE A 191 7.10 44.10 19.85
C ILE A 191 7.46 45.04 18.72
N LYS A 192 8.32 46.03 19.01
CA LYS A 192 8.77 46.98 18.02
C LYS A 192 9.18 46.13 16.85
N GLN A 193 8.30 46.04 15.84
CA GLN A 193 8.64 45.42 14.57
C GLN A 193 9.93 46.11 14.21
N ASN A 194 11.04 45.36 14.21
CA ASN A 194 12.25 45.82 13.56
C ASN A 194 11.75 46.39 12.25
N LYS A 195 11.97 47.69 12.02
CA LYS A 195 11.49 48.41 10.84
C LYS A 195 11.59 47.43 9.69
N ARG A 196 10.43 47.03 9.16
CA ARG A 196 10.39 46.27 7.90
C ARG A 196 11.41 46.94 7.00
N PRO A 197 12.34 46.22 6.35
CA PRO A 197 13.10 46.85 5.26
C PRO A 197 12.05 47.55 4.43
N GLN A 198 12.30 48.83 4.11
CA GLN A 198 11.34 49.69 3.43
C GLN A 198 10.68 48.87 2.35
N GLN A 199 9.38 48.67 2.49
CA GLN A 199 8.56 47.98 1.56
C GLN A 199 8.79 48.74 0.27
N GLU A 200 9.61 48.20 -0.64
CA GLU A 200 9.70 48.73 -1.99
C GLU A 200 8.27 48.84 -2.46
N ASP A 201 7.86 50.03 -2.88
CA ASP A 201 6.50 50.37 -3.30
C ASP A 201 6.08 49.41 -4.42
N HIS A 202 5.52 48.24 -4.05
CA HIS A 202 4.94 47.33 -5.02
C HIS A 202 3.57 47.90 -5.37
N PRO A 203 3.27 48.16 -6.63
CA PRO A 203 2.04 48.86 -7.02
C PRO A 203 0.76 48.16 -6.51
N VAL A 204 0.80 46.83 -6.32
CA VAL A 204 -0.28 46.02 -5.71
C VAL A 204 -0.61 46.43 -4.28
N ALA A 205 0.29 47.12 -3.56
CA ALA A 205 0.02 47.61 -2.20
C ALA A 205 -1.08 48.68 -2.16
N ASP A 206 -1.29 49.36 -3.26
CA ASP A 206 -2.31 50.43 -3.41
C ASP A 206 -3.66 49.86 -3.87
N ASP A 207 -3.78 48.56 -4.10
CA ASP A 207 -5.04 47.91 -4.53
C ASP A 207 -6.05 47.94 -3.36
N PRO A 208 -7.19 48.60 -3.51
CA PRO A 208 -8.23 48.64 -2.46
C PRO A 208 -8.78 47.25 -2.12
N ASP A 209 -8.77 46.31 -3.07
CA ASP A 209 -9.25 44.94 -2.92
C ASP A 209 -8.14 43.92 -2.61
N LEU A 210 -6.92 44.41 -2.31
CA LEU A 210 -5.73 43.60 -2.07
C LEU A 210 -6.00 42.38 -1.15
N LYS A 211 -6.68 42.63 -0.04
CA LYS A 211 -6.96 41.58 0.94
C LYS A 211 -7.82 40.47 0.36
N PHE A 212 -8.84 40.81 -0.43
CA PHE A 212 -9.71 39.83 -1.11
C PHE A 212 -8.91 39.02 -2.16
N ARG A 213 -8.09 39.70 -2.95
CA ARG A 213 -7.26 39.10 -3.99
C ARG A 213 -6.19 38.19 -3.40
N LEU A 214 -5.58 38.53 -2.29
CA LEU A 214 -4.64 37.66 -1.57
C LEU A 214 -5.31 36.39 -1.06
N ILE A 215 -6.54 36.48 -0.54
CA ILE A 215 -7.32 35.30 -0.09
C ILE A 215 -7.66 34.39 -1.28
N ALA A 216 -8.02 34.97 -2.42
CA ALA A 216 -8.30 34.23 -3.65
C ALA A 216 -7.04 33.51 -4.16
N ALA A 217 -5.90 34.21 -4.21
CA ALA A 217 -4.60 33.63 -4.60
C ALA A 217 -4.16 32.48 -3.67
N GLU A 218 -4.31 32.64 -2.35
CA GLU A 218 -4.00 31.58 -1.39
C GLU A 218 -4.90 30.36 -1.58
N SER A 219 -6.19 30.58 -1.83
CA SER A 219 -7.16 29.52 -2.08
C SER A 219 -6.85 28.78 -3.38
N ALA A 220 -6.47 29.50 -4.45
CA ALA A 220 -6.02 28.90 -5.70
C ALA A 220 -4.76 28.05 -5.51
N ALA A 221 -3.75 28.56 -4.81
CA ALA A 221 -2.51 27.82 -4.52
C ALA A 221 -2.74 26.58 -3.64
N ARG A 222 -3.76 26.56 -2.79
CA ARG A 222 -4.16 25.37 -2.04
C ARG A 222 -4.77 24.31 -2.96
N ILE A 223 -5.61 24.75 -3.91
CA ILE A 223 -6.20 23.85 -4.90
C ILE A 223 -5.12 23.29 -5.84
N ASP A 224 -4.13 24.07 -6.25
CA ASP A 224 -3.01 23.57 -7.07
C ASP A 224 -2.23 22.44 -6.36
N ARG A 225 -2.00 22.58 -5.07
CA ARG A 225 -1.36 21.49 -4.29
C ARG A 225 -2.24 20.24 -4.22
N GLU A 226 -3.57 20.39 -4.08
CA GLU A 226 -4.51 19.27 -4.12
C GLU A 226 -4.52 18.61 -5.50
N LEU A 227 -4.54 19.40 -6.59
CA LEU A 227 -4.47 18.90 -7.97
C LEU A 227 -3.21 18.08 -8.21
N GLY A 228 -2.04 18.59 -7.82
CA GLY A 228 -0.78 17.85 -7.94
C GLY A 228 -0.77 16.51 -7.19
N GLN A 229 -1.42 16.43 -6.02
CA GLN A 229 -1.59 15.16 -5.30
C GLN A 229 -2.54 14.21 -6.02
N LEU A 230 -3.64 14.70 -6.56
CA LEU A 230 -4.60 13.91 -7.32
C LEU A 230 -4.00 13.37 -8.62
N GLU A 231 -3.26 14.21 -9.36
CA GLU A 231 -2.54 13.82 -10.58
C GLU A 231 -1.48 12.75 -10.31
N LYS A 232 -0.73 12.89 -9.22
CA LYS A 232 0.22 11.86 -8.78
C LYS A 232 -0.47 10.54 -8.44
N ARG A 233 -1.65 10.57 -7.81
CA ARG A 233 -2.46 9.36 -7.55
C ARG A 233 -2.94 8.72 -8.83
N VAL A 234 -3.40 9.50 -9.82
CA VAL A 234 -3.80 9.00 -11.13
C VAL A 234 -2.64 8.31 -11.82
N SER A 235 -1.46 8.93 -11.90
CA SER A 235 -0.28 8.35 -12.54
C SER A 235 0.14 7.04 -11.88
N THR A 236 0.15 6.98 -10.55
CA THR A 236 0.49 5.77 -9.80
C THR A 236 -0.54 4.64 -10.01
N SER A 237 -1.83 4.97 -10.08
CA SER A 237 -2.91 4.00 -10.27
C SER A 237 -2.93 3.42 -11.69
N THR A 238 -2.66 4.24 -12.70
CA THR A 238 -2.69 3.82 -14.11
C THR A 238 -1.52 2.90 -14.48
N GLN A 239 -0.38 3.03 -13.80
CA GLN A 239 0.83 2.22 -14.03
C GLN A 239 0.84 0.89 -13.26
N SER A 240 -0.10 0.66 -12.32
CA SER A 240 0.08 -0.40 -11.32
C SER A 240 0.01 -1.83 -11.87
N VAL A 241 -0.83 -2.13 -12.88
CA VAL A 241 -0.97 -3.49 -13.45
C VAL A 241 0.14 -3.79 -14.44
N SER A 242 0.46 -2.84 -15.33
CA SER A 242 1.56 -3.00 -16.29
C SER A 242 2.92 -3.11 -15.59
N ASN A 243 3.17 -2.29 -14.55
CA ASN A 243 4.42 -2.36 -13.80
C ASN A 243 4.56 -3.70 -13.05
N LYS A 244 3.48 -4.20 -12.42
CA LYS A 244 3.50 -5.53 -11.78
C LYS A 244 3.75 -6.65 -12.78
N PHE A 245 3.24 -6.54 -13.99
CA PHE A 245 3.50 -7.50 -15.03
C PHE A 245 4.96 -7.44 -15.51
N ASP A 246 5.53 -6.24 -15.67
CA ASP A 246 6.94 -6.08 -16.02
C ASP A 246 7.87 -6.67 -14.94
N GLU A 247 7.56 -6.45 -13.65
CA GLU A 247 8.29 -7.07 -12.52
C GLU A 247 8.17 -8.60 -12.52
N LEU A 248 6.99 -9.14 -12.86
CA LEU A 248 6.79 -10.59 -13.03
C LEU A 248 7.68 -11.16 -14.15
N ILE A 249 7.76 -10.49 -15.29
CA ILE A 249 8.60 -10.91 -16.42
C ILE A 249 10.08 -10.84 -16.02
N GLN A 250 10.50 -9.79 -15.34
CA GLN A 250 11.88 -9.66 -14.87
C GLN A 250 12.25 -10.79 -13.92
N LEU A 251 11.40 -11.10 -12.94
CA LEU A 251 11.63 -12.19 -12.00
C LEU A 251 11.65 -13.56 -12.71
N LEU A 252 10.77 -13.79 -13.70
CA LEU A 252 10.81 -14.99 -14.54
C LEU A 252 12.12 -15.10 -15.33
N GLY A 253 12.68 -13.98 -15.80
CA GLY A 253 13.98 -13.93 -16.46
C GLY A 253 15.14 -14.29 -15.50
N GLU A 254 15.14 -13.73 -14.28
CA GLU A 254 16.14 -14.03 -13.25
C GLU A 254 16.19 -15.53 -12.87
N TYR A 255 15.02 -16.18 -12.87
CA TYR A 255 14.90 -17.62 -12.60
C TYR A 255 15.04 -18.51 -13.85
N GLY A 256 15.32 -17.92 -15.02
CA GLY A 256 15.55 -18.63 -16.27
C GLY A 256 14.30 -19.29 -16.88
N PHE A 257 13.11 -18.76 -16.61
CA PHE A 257 11.86 -19.20 -17.22
C PHE A 257 11.58 -18.45 -18.52
N VAL A 258 12.10 -17.24 -18.67
CA VAL A 258 11.92 -16.36 -19.82
C VAL A 258 13.29 -15.85 -20.28
N ASP A 259 13.47 -15.76 -21.59
CA ASP A 259 14.60 -15.14 -22.26
C ASP A 259 14.03 -14.11 -23.25
N ASP A 260 14.22 -12.81 -22.97
CA ASP A 260 13.52 -11.70 -23.62
C ASP A 260 11.98 -11.92 -23.62
N TRP A 261 11.40 -12.10 -24.79
CA TRP A 261 9.97 -12.40 -24.99
C TRP A 261 9.76 -13.83 -25.50
N SER A 262 10.51 -14.80 -24.93
CA SER A 262 10.41 -16.22 -25.31
C SER A 262 10.46 -17.10 -24.08
N LEU A 263 9.67 -18.18 -24.06
CA LEU A 263 9.70 -19.16 -23.00
C LEU A 263 10.90 -20.10 -23.18
N THR A 264 11.69 -20.25 -22.15
CA THR A 264 12.67 -21.34 -22.04
C THR A 264 11.95 -22.69 -21.84
N ARG A 265 12.68 -23.82 -21.78
CA ARG A 265 12.11 -25.11 -21.41
C ARG A 265 11.41 -25.07 -20.03
N ARG A 266 11.99 -24.35 -19.07
CA ARG A 266 11.37 -24.11 -17.75
C ARG A 266 10.08 -23.29 -17.88
N GLY A 267 10.07 -22.25 -18.71
CA GLY A 267 8.90 -21.42 -18.95
C GLY A 267 7.76 -22.18 -19.62
N GLN A 268 8.08 -23.07 -20.56
CA GLN A 268 7.10 -23.96 -21.18
C GLN A 268 6.45 -24.89 -20.14
N MET A 269 7.24 -25.45 -19.24
CA MET A 269 6.74 -26.26 -18.12
C MET A 269 5.81 -25.43 -17.21
N LEU A 270 6.22 -24.24 -16.78
CA LEU A 270 5.44 -23.34 -15.96
C LEU A 270 4.06 -23.04 -16.58
N SER A 271 3.98 -22.91 -17.90
CA SER A 271 2.72 -22.61 -18.60
C SER A 271 1.65 -23.69 -18.46
N HIS A 272 2.01 -24.89 -17.95
CA HIS A 272 1.11 -26.03 -17.69
C HIS A 272 0.81 -26.25 -16.21
N ILE A 273 1.31 -25.37 -15.30
CA ILE A 273 1.06 -25.45 -13.87
C ILE A 273 0.03 -24.35 -13.50
N PHE A 274 -1.19 -24.78 -13.15
CA PHE A 274 -2.31 -23.90 -12.80
C PHE A 274 -2.55 -23.94 -11.30
N HIS A 275 -1.68 -23.27 -10.53
CA HIS A 275 -1.72 -23.27 -9.08
C HIS A 275 -1.34 -21.87 -8.55
N GLU A 276 -1.80 -21.50 -7.33
CA GLU A 276 -1.45 -20.22 -6.71
C GLU A 276 0.04 -20.07 -6.39
N SER A 277 0.75 -21.20 -6.20
CA SER A 277 2.20 -21.29 -6.00
C SER A 277 2.90 -21.86 -7.24
N ASP A 278 2.43 -21.50 -8.44
CA ASP A 278 2.87 -22.01 -9.75
C ASP A 278 4.39 -21.94 -9.94
N LEU A 279 5.00 -20.79 -9.68
CA LEU A 279 6.43 -20.56 -9.83
C LEU A 279 7.24 -21.37 -8.79
N LEU A 280 6.73 -21.51 -7.56
CA LEU A 280 7.39 -22.34 -6.54
C LEU A 280 7.42 -23.82 -6.97
N ILE A 281 6.30 -24.35 -7.43
CA ILE A 281 6.19 -25.74 -7.91
C ILE A 281 7.12 -25.93 -9.11
N ALA A 282 7.14 -25.01 -10.06
CA ALA A 282 8.01 -25.07 -11.23
C ALA A 282 9.50 -25.05 -10.86
N ASN A 283 9.90 -24.27 -9.85
CA ASN A 283 11.26 -24.31 -9.32
C ASN A 283 11.57 -25.65 -8.64
N CYS A 284 10.63 -26.20 -7.86
CA CYS A 284 10.80 -27.52 -7.23
C CYS A 284 10.96 -28.63 -8.27
N VAL A 285 10.20 -28.61 -9.36
CA VAL A 285 10.39 -29.54 -10.50
C VAL A 285 11.76 -29.34 -11.13
N SER A 286 12.16 -28.10 -11.40
CA SER A 286 13.43 -27.80 -12.05
C SER A 286 14.66 -28.18 -11.21
N ASP A 287 14.53 -28.09 -9.88
CA ASP A 287 15.61 -28.40 -8.93
C ASP A 287 15.57 -29.88 -8.46
N GLY A 288 14.76 -30.75 -9.12
CA GLY A 288 14.72 -32.20 -8.88
C GLY A 288 14.10 -32.62 -7.54
N VAL A 289 13.25 -31.77 -6.94
CA VAL A 289 12.65 -32.08 -5.64
C VAL A 289 11.66 -33.27 -5.74
N PHE A 290 11.11 -33.53 -6.93
CA PHE A 290 10.17 -34.64 -7.21
C PHE A 290 10.82 -35.87 -7.81
N ASP A 291 12.12 -35.86 -8.11
CA ASP A 291 12.77 -36.94 -8.86
C ASP A 291 12.85 -38.23 -8.08
N GLY A 292 12.55 -39.35 -8.76
CA GLY A 292 12.70 -40.71 -8.25
C GLY A 292 11.71 -41.11 -7.15
N LEU A 293 10.61 -40.40 -6.97
CA LEU A 293 9.61 -40.70 -5.95
C LEU A 293 8.65 -41.85 -6.37
N SER A 294 8.28 -42.68 -5.40
CA SER A 294 7.15 -43.59 -5.57
C SER A 294 5.83 -42.82 -5.66
N ALA A 295 4.76 -43.44 -6.16
CA ALA A 295 3.46 -42.80 -6.25
C ALA A 295 2.95 -42.28 -4.89
N ALA A 296 3.14 -43.03 -3.80
CA ALA A 296 2.73 -42.60 -2.45
C ALA A 296 3.57 -41.39 -1.96
N ASN A 297 4.90 -41.42 -2.15
CA ASN A 297 5.76 -40.31 -1.78
C ASN A 297 5.52 -39.07 -2.69
N MET A 298 5.18 -39.28 -3.96
CA MET A 298 4.79 -38.21 -4.89
C MET A 298 3.53 -37.50 -4.40
N ALA A 299 2.50 -38.22 -3.99
CA ALA A 299 1.29 -37.62 -3.41
C ALA A 299 1.58 -36.92 -2.10
N ALA A 300 2.35 -37.54 -1.20
CA ALA A 300 2.76 -36.90 0.06
C ALA A 300 3.49 -35.61 -0.17
N LEU A 301 4.49 -35.57 -1.08
CA LEU A 301 5.23 -34.35 -1.36
C LEU A 301 4.36 -33.28 -2.05
N ALA A 302 3.56 -33.65 -3.05
CA ALA A 302 2.69 -32.70 -3.74
C ALA A 302 1.65 -32.05 -2.81
N SER A 303 1.24 -32.76 -1.75
CA SER A 303 0.26 -32.27 -0.78
C SER A 303 0.70 -30.99 -0.05
N ILE A 304 2.02 -30.74 0.08
CA ILE A 304 2.54 -29.54 0.77
C ILE A 304 2.15 -28.22 0.10
N PHE A 305 1.80 -28.26 -1.17
CA PHE A 305 1.40 -27.07 -1.94
C PHE A 305 -0.11 -26.81 -1.87
N VAL A 306 -0.92 -27.84 -1.66
CA VAL A 306 -2.39 -27.74 -1.68
C VAL A 306 -3.01 -27.67 -0.29
N PHE A 307 -2.34 -28.20 0.73
CA PHE A 307 -2.84 -28.16 2.11
C PHE A 307 -2.68 -26.78 2.73
N GLN A 308 -3.64 -26.41 3.57
CA GLN A 308 -3.61 -25.21 4.38
C GLN A 308 -4.22 -25.50 5.75
N ALA A 309 -3.41 -25.33 6.80
CA ALA A 309 -3.84 -25.46 8.17
C ALA A 309 -4.89 -24.38 8.54
N ARG A 310 -5.89 -24.75 9.34
CA ARG A 310 -6.85 -23.79 9.89
C ARG A 310 -6.31 -23.18 11.18
N GLY A 311 -6.46 -21.87 11.34
CA GLY A 311 -6.22 -21.18 12.61
C GLY A 311 -4.81 -20.63 12.83
N GLY A 312 -3.89 -20.72 11.86
CA GLY A 312 -2.55 -20.11 11.98
C GLY A 312 -1.61 -20.82 12.97
N GLU A 313 -2.00 -21.93 13.56
CA GLU A 313 -1.08 -22.82 14.27
C GLU A 313 -0.22 -23.55 13.24
N GLU A 314 1.10 -23.53 13.41
CA GLU A 314 1.99 -24.40 12.64
C GLU A 314 1.55 -25.85 12.96
N ALA A 315 0.92 -26.49 11.97
CA ALA A 315 0.60 -27.90 12.09
C ALA A 315 1.89 -28.64 12.46
N THR A 316 1.88 -29.38 13.55
CA THR A 316 3.03 -30.16 14.00
C THR A 316 3.47 -31.04 12.82
N SER A 317 4.61 -30.70 12.23
CA SER A 317 5.09 -31.34 11.02
C SER A 317 5.49 -32.78 11.32
N HIS A 318 4.55 -33.68 11.25
CA HIS A 318 4.84 -35.13 11.30
C HIS A 318 5.23 -35.59 9.89
N PHE A 319 6.49 -35.98 9.71
CA PHE A 319 6.98 -36.47 8.43
C PHE A 319 6.84 -37.97 8.37
N PRO A 320 6.17 -38.56 7.36
CA PRO A 320 5.97 -39.98 7.28
C PRO A 320 7.28 -40.77 7.17
N ASN A 321 8.32 -40.15 6.61
CA ASN A 321 9.66 -40.76 6.52
C ASN A 321 10.74 -39.68 6.37
N ASN A 322 12.02 -40.09 6.46
CA ASN A 322 13.15 -39.18 6.36
C ASN A 322 13.33 -38.57 4.95
N GLU A 323 12.96 -39.28 3.90
CA GLU A 323 12.98 -38.77 2.52
C GLU A 323 12.04 -37.59 2.38
N MET A 324 10.80 -37.70 2.84
CA MET A 324 9.83 -36.59 2.80
C MET A 324 10.28 -35.40 3.60
N LYS A 325 10.91 -35.60 4.74
CA LYS A 325 11.51 -34.51 5.55
C LYS A 325 12.60 -33.78 4.77
N VAL A 326 13.46 -34.48 4.06
CA VAL A 326 14.54 -33.90 3.24
C VAL A 326 13.96 -33.11 2.08
N ARG A 327 13.00 -33.72 1.34
CA ARG A 327 12.34 -33.07 0.18
C ARG A 327 11.57 -31.81 0.60
N TRP A 328 10.84 -31.87 1.72
CA TRP A 328 10.15 -30.69 2.26
C TRP A 328 11.12 -29.57 2.63
N LYS A 329 12.26 -29.87 3.27
CA LYS A 329 13.30 -28.88 3.55
C LYS A 329 13.83 -28.21 2.28
N SER A 330 14.03 -28.99 1.22
CA SER A 330 14.44 -28.47 -0.09
C SER A 330 13.40 -27.52 -0.68
N ALA A 331 12.11 -27.91 -0.67
CA ALA A 331 11.01 -27.07 -1.13
C ALA A 331 10.90 -25.77 -0.30
N THR A 332 11.04 -25.87 1.03
CA THR A 332 11.00 -24.71 1.93
C THR A 332 12.16 -23.74 1.66
N LYS A 333 13.37 -24.25 1.40
CA LYS A 333 14.52 -23.41 1.04
C LYS A 333 14.31 -22.69 -0.29
N ILE A 334 13.71 -23.36 -1.28
CA ILE A 334 13.35 -22.74 -2.57
C ILE A 334 12.30 -21.66 -2.34
N SER A 335 11.26 -21.94 -1.53
CA SER A 335 10.20 -21.01 -1.17
C SER A 335 10.76 -19.74 -0.49
N GLN A 336 11.65 -19.87 0.48
CA GLN A 336 12.26 -18.72 1.17
C GLN A 336 13.07 -17.83 0.22
N ARG A 337 13.83 -18.44 -0.69
CA ARG A 337 14.61 -17.73 -1.70
C ARG A 337 13.69 -16.97 -2.67
N LEU A 338 12.63 -17.63 -3.14
CA LEU A 338 11.63 -17.02 -4.03
C LEU A 338 10.86 -15.89 -3.34
N ALA A 339 10.44 -16.07 -2.08
CA ALA A 339 9.76 -15.04 -1.30
C ALA A 339 10.59 -13.76 -1.13
N THR A 340 11.92 -13.91 -0.96
CA THR A 340 12.85 -12.78 -0.92
C THR A 340 12.88 -12.05 -2.26
N SER A 341 12.96 -12.77 -3.37
CA SER A 341 12.96 -12.17 -4.71
C SER A 341 11.64 -11.48 -5.01
N GLU A 342 10.48 -12.10 -4.71
CA GLU A 342 9.16 -11.50 -4.86
C GLU A 342 9.03 -10.18 -4.06
N THR A 343 9.55 -10.18 -2.83
CA THR A 343 9.57 -8.97 -1.98
C THR A 343 10.40 -7.86 -2.61
N ASN A 344 11.57 -8.17 -3.14
CA ASN A 344 12.47 -7.21 -3.78
C ASN A 344 11.84 -6.59 -5.04
N HIS A 345 11.04 -7.35 -5.78
CA HIS A 345 10.26 -6.88 -6.93
C HIS A 345 8.92 -6.23 -6.57
N GLY A 346 8.59 -6.11 -5.28
CA GLY A 346 7.30 -5.56 -4.84
C GLY A 346 6.09 -6.40 -5.27
N LEU A 347 6.31 -7.69 -5.55
CA LEU A 347 5.29 -8.66 -5.89
C LEU A 347 4.65 -9.25 -4.62
N VAL A 348 3.50 -9.88 -4.80
CA VAL A 348 2.85 -10.59 -3.70
C VAL A 348 3.57 -11.90 -3.46
N VAL A 349 4.04 -12.10 -2.24
CA VAL A 349 4.72 -13.32 -1.84
C VAL A 349 3.76 -14.51 -1.94
N HIS A 350 4.21 -15.57 -2.59
CA HIS A 350 3.46 -16.83 -2.69
C HIS A 350 3.29 -17.49 -1.30
N ARG A 351 2.33 -18.40 -1.21
CA ARG A 351 2.15 -19.20 0.00
C ARG A 351 3.27 -20.26 0.10
N GLY A 352 3.87 -20.38 1.28
CA GLY A 352 4.87 -21.40 1.57
C GLY A 352 4.28 -22.83 1.61
N PRO A 353 5.12 -23.86 1.53
CA PRO A 353 4.70 -25.25 1.62
C PRO A 353 4.37 -25.65 3.06
N GLU A 354 3.28 -26.39 3.28
CA GLU A 354 2.82 -26.87 4.58
C GLU A 354 2.79 -28.40 4.64
N ALA A 355 3.52 -29.01 5.58
CA ALA A 355 3.71 -30.48 5.66
C ALA A 355 2.55 -31.25 6.30
N GLY A 356 1.55 -30.57 6.88
CA GLY A 356 0.51 -31.16 7.72
C GLY A 356 -0.44 -32.16 7.06
N PHE A 357 -0.32 -32.43 5.76
CA PHE A 357 -1.12 -33.42 5.05
C PHE A 357 -0.29 -34.55 4.41
N MET A 358 1.02 -34.55 4.65
CA MET A 358 1.90 -35.55 4.02
C MET A 358 1.60 -36.97 4.47
N GLY A 359 1.34 -37.18 5.77
CA GLY A 359 0.95 -38.46 6.34
C GLY A 359 -0.36 -38.95 5.73
N ALA A 360 -1.41 -38.16 5.83
CA ALA A 360 -2.73 -38.49 5.27
C ALA A 360 -2.68 -38.81 3.78
N ALA A 361 -1.92 -38.05 2.98
CA ALA A 361 -1.78 -38.32 1.55
C ALA A 361 -1.07 -39.66 1.27
N LEU A 362 0.00 -39.97 2.01
CA LEU A 362 0.76 -41.19 1.88
C LEU A 362 -0.10 -42.42 2.26
N ASP A 363 -0.77 -42.37 3.40
CA ASP A 363 -1.59 -43.46 3.93
C ASP A 363 -2.81 -43.71 3.05
N TRP A 364 -3.44 -42.66 2.57
CA TRP A 364 -4.54 -42.75 1.62
C TRP A 364 -4.13 -43.47 0.33
N VAL A 365 -3.02 -43.09 -0.28
CA VAL A 365 -2.50 -43.73 -1.51
C VAL A 365 -2.10 -45.17 -1.25
N ASN A 366 -1.57 -45.51 -0.09
CA ASN A 366 -1.23 -46.88 0.32
C ASN A 366 -2.45 -47.75 0.67
N GLY A 367 -3.66 -47.21 0.75
CA GLY A 367 -4.88 -47.97 0.93
C GLY A 367 -5.45 -47.95 2.33
N THR A 368 -4.93 -47.13 3.22
CA THR A 368 -5.49 -46.96 4.57
C THR A 368 -6.95 -46.54 4.51
N PRO A 369 -7.85 -47.10 5.32
CA PRO A 369 -9.24 -46.68 5.38
C PRO A 369 -9.38 -45.22 5.80
N LEU A 370 -10.38 -44.51 5.25
CA LEU A 370 -10.59 -43.10 5.52
C LEU A 370 -10.72 -42.76 7.02
N VAL A 371 -11.38 -43.63 7.77
CA VAL A 371 -11.59 -43.43 9.22
C VAL A 371 -10.26 -43.37 9.95
N ASP A 372 -9.33 -44.26 9.62
CA ASP A 372 -8.02 -44.37 10.26
C ASP A 372 -7.16 -43.14 9.88
N VAL A 373 -7.16 -42.72 8.60
CA VAL A 373 -6.46 -41.51 8.14
C VAL A 373 -6.96 -40.24 8.85
N LEU A 374 -8.28 -40.12 9.08
CA LEU A 374 -8.85 -38.93 9.73
C LEU A 374 -8.54 -38.88 11.23
N GLU A 375 -8.47 -40.04 11.90
CA GLU A 375 -8.16 -40.11 13.33
C GLU A 375 -6.69 -39.81 13.63
N GLU A 376 -5.76 -40.30 12.80
CA GLU A 376 -4.32 -40.11 12.98
C GLU A 376 -3.89 -38.66 12.79
N ASP A 377 -4.48 -37.96 11.83
CA ASP A 377 -4.08 -36.56 11.46
C ASP A 377 -5.04 -35.48 11.98
N GLU A 378 -6.01 -35.84 12.83
CA GLU A 378 -7.01 -34.90 13.38
C GLU A 378 -7.75 -34.06 12.32
N LEU A 379 -7.97 -34.62 11.14
CA LEU A 379 -8.56 -33.98 9.99
C LEU A 379 -10.09 -34.10 9.98
N THR A 380 -10.78 -33.03 9.53
CA THR A 380 -12.20 -33.20 9.19
C THR A 380 -12.38 -33.85 7.83
N ALA A 381 -13.42 -34.71 7.68
CA ALA A 381 -13.72 -35.34 6.39
C ALA A 381 -13.90 -34.31 5.24
N GLY A 382 -14.45 -33.14 5.54
CA GLY A 382 -14.61 -32.05 4.56
C GLY A 382 -13.29 -31.46 4.08
N ASP A 383 -12.35 -31.25 4.99
CA ASP A 383 -11.00 -30.73 4.66
C ASP A 383 -10.21 -31.77 3.88
N PHE A 384 -10.30 -33.04 4.29
CA PHE A 384 -9.67 -34.15 3.58
C PHE A 384 -10.14 -34.23 2.12
N VAL A 385 -11.44 -34.29 1.87
CA VAL A 385 -12.00 -34.38 0.51
C VAL A 385 -11.60 -33.17 -0.34
N ARG A 386 -11.61 -31.97 0.25
CA ARG A 386 -11.19 -30.76 -0.46
C ARG A 386 -9.71 -30.84 -0.86
N THR A 387 -8.86 -31.22 0.08
CA THR A 387 -7.40 -31.30 -0.15
C THR A 387 -7.06 -32.40 -1.16
N ILE A 388 -7.68 -33.58 -1.06
CA ILE A 388 -7.49 -34.67 -2.03
C ILE A 388 -7.90 -34.22 -3.44
N LYS A 389 -9.01 -33.53 -3.63
CA LYS A 389 -9.39 -33.02 -4.96
C LYS A 389 -8.35 -32.08 -5.54
N GLN A 390 -7.82 -31.16 -4.75
CA GLN A 390 -6.76 -30.26 -5.17
C GLN A 390 -5.45 -31.01 -5.44
N LEU A 391 -5.15 -32.03 -4.65
CA LEU A 391 -3.98 -32.88 -4.82
C LEU A 391 -4.05 -33.67 -6.13
N ILE A 392 -5.21 -34.30 -6.45
CA ILE A 392 -5.42 -34.98 -7.73
C ILE A 392 -5.17 -34.04 -8.90
N ASP A 393 -5.68 -32.81 -8.83
CA ASP A 393 -5.50 -31.79 -9.88
C ASP A 393 -4.03 -31.47 -10.07
N LEU A 394 -3.29 -31.21 -8.99
CA LEU A 394 -1.87 -30.93 -9.04
C LEU A 394 -1.05 -32.13 -9.55
N LEU A 395 -1.34 -33.36 -9.09
CA LEU A 395 -0.67 -34.58 -9.55
C LEU A 395 -0.85 -34.81 -11.06
N ARG A 396 -2.02 -34.54 -11.60
CA ARG A 396 -2.28 -34.57 -13.05
C ARG A 396 -1.43 -33.55 -13.81
N GLN A 397 -1.25 -32.36 -13.25
CA GLN A 397 -0.36 -31.34 -13.85
C GLN A 397 1.11 -31.80 -13.78
N LEU A 398 1.55 -32.35 -12.64
CA LEU A 398 2.90 -32.90 -12.47
C LEU A 398 3.16 -34.07 -13.45
N SER A 399 2.19 -34.94 -13.74
CA SER A 399 2.32 -36.03 -14.71
C SER A 399 2.57 -35.56 -16.16
N VAL A 400 2.33 -34.25 -16.44
CA VAL A 400 2.64 -33.63 -17.74
C VAL A 400 3.99 -32.95 -17.72
N VAL A 401 4.38 -32.28 -16.60
CA VAL A 401 5.49 -31.36 -16.55
C VAL A 401 6.80 -31.94 -16.02
N LEU A 402 6.79 -33.07 -15.31
CA LEU A 402 8.01 -33.71 -14.81
C LEU A 402 8.90 -34.18 -15.98
N TYR A 403 10.22 -34.13 -15.79
CA TYR A 403 11.16 -34.36 -16.87
C TYR A 403 11.30 -35.85 -17.23
N GLU A 404 11.38 -36.73 -16.21
CA GLU A 404 11.54 -38.13 -16.42
C GLU A 404 10.21 -38.86 -16.60
N GLU A 405 10.18 -39.88 -17.47
CA GLU A 405 8.97 -40.68 -17.74
C GLU A 405 8.49 -41.44 -16.51
N SER A 406 9.45 -41.99 -15.75
CA SER A 406 9.16 -42.67 -14.48
C SER A 406 8.45 -41.78 -13.48
N ASP A 407 8.87 -40.52 -13.37
CA ASP A 407 8.29 -39.57 -12.42
C ASP A 407 6.90 -39.13 -12.89
N ARG A 408 6.71 -38.91 -14.20
CA ARG A 408 5.39 -38.67 -14.77
C ARG A 408 4.42 -39.85 -14.51
N ALA A 409 4.90 -41.07 -14.68
CA ALA A 409 4.10 -42.28 -14.40
C ALA A 409 3.76 -42.38 -12.90
N ALA A 410 4.72 -42.07 -12.00
CA ALA A 410 4.47 -42.06 -10.57
C ALA A 410 3.41 -41.01 -10.18
N ALA A 411 3.46 -39.79 -10.76
CA ALA A 411 2.46 -38.75 -10.54
C ALA A 411 1.06 -39.13 -11.07
N SER A 412 0.99 -39.75 -12.26
CA SER A 412 -0.27 -40.26 -12.81
C SER A 412 -0.88 -41.37 -11.92
N THR A 413 -0.06 -42.33 -11.52
CA THR A 413 -0.48 -43.41 -10.61
C THR A 413 -0.95 -42.84 -9.26
N ALA A 414 -0.24 -41.86 -8.71
CA ALA A 414 -0.64 -41.20 -7.48
C ALA A 414 -2.03 -40.55 -7.61
N ALA A 415 -2.26 -39.83 -8.73
CA ALA A 415 -3.56 -39.21 -8.99
C ALA A 415 -4.70 -40.21 -9.09
N GLU A 416 -4.47 -41.37 -9.74
CA GLU A 416 -5.44 -42.46 -9.84
C GLU A 416 -5.75 -43.07 -8.47
N LEU A 417 -4.72 -43.32 -7.67
CA LEU A 417 -4.86 -43.91 -6.33
C LEU A 417 -5.54 -42.96 -5.34
N CYS A 418 -5.42 -41.67 -5.53
CA CYS A 418 -6.17 -40.67 -4.75
C CYS A 418 -7.66 -40.62 -5.08
N PHE A 419 -8.08 -41.13 -6.22
CA PHE A 419 -9.48 -41.04 -6.72
C PHE A 419 -10.40 -42.17 -6.20
N ARG A 420 -10.10 -42.85 -5.17
CA ARG A 420 -10.91 -43.94 -4.60
C ARG A 420 -12.30 -43.52 -4.18
#